data_0277e615b69e9c30a0c020a8fe5cb909
#
_entry.id   0277e615b69e9c30a0c020a8fe5cb909
#
_cell.length_a   1.000
_cell.length_b   1.000
_cell.length_c   1.000
_cell.angle_alpha   90.00
_cell.angle_beta   90.00
_cell.angle_gamma   90.00
#
_symmetry.space_group_name_H-M   'P 1'
#
loop_
_entity.id
_entity.type
_entity.pdbx_description
1 polymer ?
#
loop_
_entity_poly.entity_id
_entity_poly.type
_entity_poly.pdbx_seq_one_letter_code
_entity_poly.pdbx_strand_id
1 'polypeptide(L)'
;MKYIYNCFEKIIDKNLFYEAYLNSQKGKCSKKTRAIIFSLNWVVNLEILRKKVETQTYKPSEYSVFRIYEPKEREVKAPHYRDKIVQYCITQVLRDIYESCFIFDSYACIRNKGNHLCVKRIEEYLRKCKKLYNGGYILKMDIKKFFPSINHDILKSILRKKIKDERMLNILDLIIDSNGNGLNIGNSTSQIFSNIYLNELDQYVKRDIKCRYYIRYADDLFLFCYDRNIAKYYRNKIDEFLDTRLKLKTHKVQINTMDYGVIALGFHFRPQYTRWLRKNINKARKYDKFEDYKGRILRLNNSLSASMKAETMFLFGNMEGFEWNKKKQKYLFI
;
A
#
# COMPACT_ATOMS: atom_id res chain seq x y z
N MET A 1 3.69 -24.98 7.20
CA MET A 1 4.31 -23.69 6.79
C MET A 1 5.72 -23.95 6.36
N LYS A 2 6.20 -23.49 5.18
CA LYS A 2 7.58 -23.71 4.73
C LYS A 2 8.49 -22.68 5.41
N TYR A 3 9.50 -23.13 6.14
CA TYR A 3 10.54 -22.28 6.71
C TYR A 3 11.54 -21.82 5.65
N ILE A 4 12.08 -20.62 5.82
CA ILE A 4 13.01 -20.00 4.90
C ILE A 4 14.38 -19.85 5.60
N TYR A 5 15.37 -20.50 5.04
CA TYR A 5 16.77 -20.45 5.44
C TYR A 5 17.57 -19.76 4.34
N ASN A 6 18.75 -19.25 4.67
CA ASN A 6 19.72 -18.68 3.72
C ASN A 6 19.17 -17.56 2.84
N CYS A 7 18.21 -16.76 3.37
CA CYS A 7 17.65 -15.64 2.63
C CYS A 7 18.51 -14.36 2.77
N PHE A 8 19.44 -14.30 3.71
CA PHE A 8 20.35 -13.19 3.86
C PHE A 8 21.29 -13.03 2.65
N GLU A 9 21.76 -14.13 2.06
CA GLU A 9 22.62 -14.11 0.87
C GLU A 9 21.97 -13.35 -0.30
N LYS A 10 20.64 -13.40 -0.40
CA LYS A 10 19.90 -12.65 -1.42
C LYS A 10 19.96 -11.14 -1.19
N ILE A 11 20.00 -10.68 0.09
CA ILE A 11 20.11 -9.25 0.38
C ILE A 11 21.46 -8.69 -0.06
N ILE A 12 22.55 -9.44 0.13
CA ILE A 12 23.91 -9.02 -0.18
C ILE A 12 24.33 -9.30 -1.63
N ASP A 13 23.40 -9.79 -2.46
CA ASP A 13 23.64 -10.00 -3.89
C ASP A 13 24.03 -8.69 -4.60
N LYS A 14 25.13 -8.73 -5.36
CA LYS A 14 25.68 -7.56 -6.04
C LYS A 14 24.71 -6.97 -7.06
N ASN A 15 23.99 -7.82 -7.79
CA ASN A 15 23.04 -7.36 -8.80
C ASN A 15 21.83 -6.66 -8.14
N LEU A 16 21.36 -7.20 -6.99
CA LEU A 16 20.29 -6.58 -6.24
C LEU A 16 20.71 -5.21 -5.67
N PHE A 17 21.95 -5.07 -5.15
CA PHE A 17 22.48 -3.78 -4.72
C PHE A 17 22.59 -2.78 -5.87
N TYR A 18 23.04 -3.23 -7.04
CA TYR A 18 23.09 -2.40 -8.23
C TYR A 18 21.70 -1.97 -8.70
N GLU A 19 20.74 -2.88 -8.74
CA GLU A 19 19.34 -2.57 -9.05
C GLU A 19 18.78 -1.56 -8.06
N ALA A 20 19.04 -1.74 -6.76
CA ALA A 20 18.63 -0.82 -5.70
C ALA A 20 19.20 0.59 -5.91
N TYR A 21 20.48 0.69 -6.30
CA TYR A 21 21.11 1.96 -6.66
C TYR A 21 20.41 2.61 -7.86
N LEU A 22 20.21 1.87 -8.97
CA LEU A 22 19.52 2.39 -10.16
C LEU A 22 18.10 2.88 -9.83
N ASN A 23 17.35 2.14 -9.00
CA ASN A 23 16.02 2.55 -8.57
C ASN A 23 16.05 3.80 -7.69
N SER A 24 17.10 3.98 -6.87
CA SER A 24 17.27 5.17 -6.04
C SER A 24 17.57 6.44 -6.84
N GLN A 25 18.08 6.28 -8.08
CA GLN A 25 18.34 7.40 -9.00
C GLN A 25 17.09 7.91 -9.71
N LYS A 26 15.97 7.18 -9.65
CA LYS A 26 14.73 7.60 -10.28
C LYS A 26 14.05 8.73 -9.50
N GLY A 27 13.60 9.77 -10.23
CA GLY A 27 12.79 10.85 -9.68
C GLY A 27 13.59 11.91 -8.92
N LYS A 28 12.88 12.67 -8.07
CA LYS A 28 13.44 13.86 -7.38
C LYS A 28 14.52 13.54 -6.34
N CYS A 29 14.66 12.29 -5.93
CA CYS A 29 15.63 11.89 -4.92
C CYS A 29 17.07 11.96 -5.40
N SER A 30 17.31 11.71 -6.68
CA SER A 30 18.64 11.77 -7.31
C SER A 30 19.25 13.18 -7.34
N LYS A 31 18.39 14.20 -7.27
CA LYS A 31 18.81 15.63 -7.29
C LYS A 31 19.18 16.19 -5.92
N LYS A 32 19.11 15.40 -4.86
CA LYS A 32 19.50 15.82 -3.50
C LYS A 32 21.00 15.68 -3.29
N THR A 33 21.60 16.61 -2.58
CA THR A 33 23.06 16.66 -2.31
C THR A 33 23.63 15.31 -1.86
N ARG A 34 22.97 14.63 -0.91
CA ARG A 34 23.40 13.31 -0.41
C ARG A 34 23.43 12.22 -1.48
N ALA A 35 22.49 12.27 -2.45
CA ALA A 35 22.46 11.33 -3.58
C ALA A 35 23.60 11.66 -4.57
N ILE A 36 23.81 12.92 -4.85
CA ILE A 36 24.90 13.39 -5.74
C ILE A 36 26.25 12.96 -5.16
N ILE A 37 26.53 13.24 -3.88
CA ILE A 37 27.79 12.86 -3.22
C ILE A 37 28.00 11.34 -3.29
N PHE A 38 26.95 10.54 -3.01
CA PHE A 38 27.05 9.08 -3.14
C PHE A 38 27.37 8.65 -4.56
N SER A 39 26.78 9.32 -5.55
CA SER A 39 26.93 8.98 -6.96
C SER A 39 28.27 9.36 -7.57
N LEU A 40 29.02 10.30 -6.98
CA LEU A 40 30.38 10.67 -7.46
C LEU A 40 31.34 9.47 -7.48
N ASN A 41 31.18 8.54 -6.52
CA ASN A 41 31.98 7.31 -6.46
C ASN A 41 31.07 6.11 -6.12
N TRP A 42 30.01 5.95 -6.89
CA TRP A 42 28.93 5.02 -6.58
C TRP A 42 29.38 3.56 -6.48
N VAL A 43 30.34 3.13 -7.31
CA VAL A 43 30.83 1.73 -7.31
C VAL A 43 31.46 1.38 -5.97
N VAL A 44 32.39 2.24 -5.51
CA VAL A 44 33.08 2.04 -4.24
C VAL A 44 32.12 2.18 -3.06
N ASN A 45 31.26 3.23 -3.09
CA ASN A 45 30.30 3.48 -2.02
C ASN A 45 29.28 2.34 -1.89
N LEU A 46 28.86 1.76 -3.01
CA LEU A 46 27.92 0.65 -3.04
C LEU A 46 28.56 -0.63 -2.47
N GLU A 47 29.80 -0.92 -2.85
CA GLU A 47 30.51 -2.10 -2.35
C GLU A 47 30.85 -1.97 -0.86
N ILE A 48 31.25 -0.78 -0.39
CA ILE A 48 31.44 -0.52 1.05
C ILE A 48 30.12 -0.74 1.80
N LEU A 49 28.99 -0.26 1.27
CA LEU A 49 27.68 -0.43 1.90
C LEU A 49 27.28 -1.91 1.94
N ARG A 50 27.47 -2.64 0.82
CA ARG A 50 27.21 -4.07 0.74
C ARG A 50 28.03 -4.85 1.76
N LYS A 51 29.35 -4.60 1.83
CA LYS A 51 30.25 -5.24 2.81
C LYS A 51 29.81 -4.95 4.26
N LYS A 52 29.38 -3.72 4.58
CA LYS A 52 28.84 -3.41 5.92
C LYS A 52 27.62 -4.24 6.27
N VAL A 53 26.74 -4.49 5.29
CA VAL A 53 25.57 -5.38 5.49
C VAL A 53 26.05 -6.82 5.66
N GLU A 54 26.94 -7.30 4.79
CA GLU A 54 27.50 -8.66 4.80
C GLU A 54 28.16 -9.02 6.13
N THR A 55 28.98 -8.11 6.68
CA THR A 55 29.68 -8.25 7.96
C THR A 55 28.82 -7.89 9.18
N GLN A 56 27.55 -7.56 8.98
CA GLN A 56 26.62 -7.12 10.04
C GLN A 56 27.09 -5.89 10.84
N THR A 57 27.95 -5.08 10.27
CA THR A 57 28.41 -3.79 10.86
C THR A 57 27.59 -2.59 10.37
N TYR A 58 26.59 -2.83 9.52
CA TYR A 58 25.69 -1.79 9.05
C TYR A 58 24.84 -1.25 10.19
N LYS A 59 24.76 0.08 10.26
CA LYS A 59 23.85 0.82 11.15
C LYS A 59 23.06 1.84 10.33
N PRO A 60 21.73 1.90 10.48
CA PRO A 60 20.92 2.96 9.86
C PRO A 60 21.40 4.34 10.30
N SER A 61 21.37 5.29 9.39
CA SER A 61 21.65 6.69 9.70
C SER A 61 20.44 7.36 10.34
N GLU A 62 20.63 8.50 10.95
CA GLU A 62 19.56 9.33 11.46
C GLU A 62 18.58 9.73 10.34
N TYR A 63 17.30 9.76 10.70
CA TYR A 63 16.24 10.16 9.81
C TYR A 63 16.18 11.68 9.64
N SER A 64 15.90 12.12 8.41
CA SER A 64 15.48 13.50 8.16
C SER A 64 14.00 13.63 8.43
N VAL A 65 13.63 14.41 9.46
CA VAL A 65 12.24 14.59 9.87
C VAL A 65 11.66 15.85 9.23
N PHE A 66 10.47 15.74 8.62
CA PHE A 66 9.72 16.89 8.12
C PHE A 66 8.21 16.61 8.15
N ARG A 67 7.42 17.66 8.14
CA ARG A 67 5.96 17.57 8.15
C ARG A 67 5.38 17.84 6.77
N ILE A 68 4.38 17.07 6.41
CA ILE A 68 3.52 17.31 5.25
C ILE A 68 2.11 17.63 5.74
N TYR A 69 1.47 18.63 5.13
CA TYR A 69 0.16 19.10 5.59
C TYR A 69 -1.00 18.66 4.70
N GLU A 70 -0.72 18.19 3.49
CA GLU A 70 -1.75 17.70 2.56
C GLU A 70 -1.65 16.18 2.30
N PRO A 71 -2.78 15.45 2.30
CA PRO A 71 -4.17 15.86 2.61
C PRO A 71 -4.47 15.94 4.11
N LYS A 72 -3.54 15.59 4.97
CA LYS A 72 -3.57 15.66 6.43
C LYS A 72 -2.15 15.89 6.93
N GLU A 73 -2.01 16.54 8.06
CA GLU A 73 -0.73 16.68 8.74
C GLU A 73 -0.17 15.30 9.09
N ARG A 74 1.07 15.08 8.68
CA ARG A 74 1.84 13.86 8.97
C ARG A 74 3.30 14.20 9.16
N GLU A 75 3.90 13.64 10.17
CA GLU A 75 5.35 13.60 10.32
C GLU A 75 5.90 12.49 9.42
N VAL A 76 6.85 12.84 8.59
CA VAL A 76 7.54 11.91 7.69
C VAL A 76 9.01 11.85 8.10
N LYS A 77 9.47 10.66 8.41
CA LYS A 77 10.87 10.37 8.71
C LYS A 77 11.51 9.73 7.48
N ALA A 78 12.25 10.52 6.71
CA ALA A 78 12.91 10.03 5.50
C ALA A 78 14.27 9.42 5.85
N PRO A 79 14.54 8.18 5.42
CA PRO A 79 15.84 7.55 5.64
C PRO A 79 16.93 8.24 4.82
N HIS A 80 18.17 8.14 5.28
CA HIS A 80 19.33 8.60 4.52
C HIS A 80 19.41 7.88 3.17
N TYR A 81 20.08 8.52 2.19
CA TYR A 81 20.12 7.98 0.83
C TYR A 81 20.66 6.54 0.75
N ARG A 82 21.79 6.25 1.43
CA ARG A 82 22.38 4.90 1.48
C ARG A 82 21.42 3.87 2.11
N ASP A 83 20.66 4.28 3.12
CA ASP A 83 19.74 3.39 3.82
C ASP A 83 18.55 2.99 2.96
N LYS A 84 18.16 3.84 2.00
CA LYS A 84 17.13 3.50 1.01
C LYS A 84 17.56 2.34 0.12
N ILE A 85 18.86 2.24 -0.22
CA ILE A 85 19.41 1.14 -1.01
C ILE A 85 19.28 -0.17 -0.22
N VAL A 86 19.73 -0.19 1.04
CA VAL A 86 19.61 -1.37 1.90
C VAL A 86 18.15 -1.76 2.12
N GLN A 87 17.27 -0.78 2.43
CA GLN A 87 15.84 -1.03 2.61
C GLN A 87 15.18 -1.55 1.34
N TYR A 88 15.63 -1.13 0.16
CA TYR A 88 15.14 -1.67 -1.11
C TYR A 88 15.48 -3.15 -1.23
N CYS A 89 16.74 -3.55 -0.99
CA CYS A 89 17.15 -4.94 -1.04
C CYS A 89 16.35 -5.81 -0.07
N ILE A 90 16.21 -5.37 1.18
CA ILE A 90 15.37 -6.05 2.19
C ILE A 90 13.93 -6.19 1.70
N THR A 91 13.36 -5.12 1.15
CA THR A 91 11.97 -5.11 0.66
C THR A 91 11.77 -6.12 -0.47
N GLN A 92 12.72 -6.24 -1.42
CA GLN A 92 12.60 -7.20 -2.53
C GLN A 92 12.62 -8.64 -2.01
N VAL A 93 13.58 -8.96 -1.13
CA VAL A 93 13.67 -10.31 -0.54
C VAL A 93 12.44 -10.67 0.28
N LEU A 94 11.92 -9.74 1.10
CA LEU A 94 10.69 -9.96 1.86
C LEU A 94 9.47 -10.14 0.95
N ARG A 95 9.38 -9.42 -0.16
CA ARG A 95 8.32 -9.61 -1.16
C ARG A 95 8.33 -11.01 -1.73
N ASP A 96 9.49 -11.51 -2.13
CA ASP A 96 9.62 -12.87 -2.67
C ASP A 96 9.22 -13.94 -1.64
N ILE A 97 9.46 -13.68 -0.34
CA ILE A 97 9.08 -14.59 0.74
C ILE A 97 7.58 -14.54 1.07
N TYR A 98 6.98 -13.35 1.09
CA TYR A 98 5.66 -13.14 1.71
C TYR A 98 4.52 -12.85 0.72
N GLU A 99 4.77 -12.33 -0.50
CA GLU A 99 3.67 -11.95 -1.40
C GLU A 99 2.80 -13.14 -1.80
N SER A 100 3.36 -14.35 -1.89
CA SER A 100 2.61 -15.58 -2.13
C SER A 100 1.71 -16.01 -0.95
N CYS A 101 1.95 -15.45 0.24
CA CYS A 101 1.16 -15.74 1.44
C CYS A 101 -0.02 -14.78 1.62
N PHE A 102 0.00 -13.65 0.90
CA PHE A 102 -1.06 -12.65 1.01
C PHE A 102 -2.33 -13.13 0.32
N ILE A 103 -3.47 -12.75 0.88
CA ILE A 103 -4.74 -13.02 0.22
C ILE A 103 -4.82 -12.33 -1.14
N PHE A 104 -5.58 -12.92 -2.07
CA PHE A 104 -5.74 -12.34 -3.41
C PHE A 104 -6.28 -10.90 -3.35
N ASP A 105 -7.20 -10.62 -2.45
CA ASP A 105 -7.90 -9.33 -2.33
C ASP A 105 -7.20 -8.33 -1.38
N SER A 106 -5.88 -8.43 -1.20
CA SER A 106 -5.02 -7.38 -0.63
C SER A 106 -4.33 -6.62 -1.76
N TYR A 107 -4.38 -5.27 -1.75
CA TYR A 107 -4.02 -4.47 -2.94
C TYR A 107 -2.93 -3.42 -2.72
N ALA A 108 -2.74 -2.89 -1.52
CA ALA A 108 -1.79 -1.82 -1.29
C ALA A 108 -0.35 -2.32 -1.26
N CYS A 109 0.55 -1.65 -1.99
CA CYS A 109 1.99 -1.91 -1.98
C CYS A 109 2.41 -3.36 -2.33
N ILE A 110 1.62 -4.06 -3.13
CA ILE A 110 1.87 -5.41 -3.64
C ILE A 110 2.17 -5.31 -5.14
N ARG A 111 3.12 -6.13 -5.64
CA ARG A 111 3.49 -6.17 -7.06
C ARG A 111 2.27 -6.46 -7.94
N ASN A 112 2.19 -5.78 -9.08
CA ASN A 112 1.09 -5.91 -10.05
C ASN A 112 -0.31 -5.63 -9.49
N LYS A 113 -0.42 -5.00 -8.31
CA LYS A 113 -1.66 -4.55 -7.71
C LYS A 113 -1.63 -3.04 -7.45
N GLY A 114 -2.61 -2.51 -6.77
CA GLY A 114 -2.66 -1.09 -6.43
C GLY A 114 -4.08 -0.53 -6.42
N ASN A 115 -4.17 0.80 -6.38
CA ASN A 115 -5.45 1.50 -6.22
C ASN A 115 -6.47 1.13 -7.32
N HIS A 116 -6.05 1.10 -8.58
CA HIS A 116 -6.96 0.87 -9.70
C HIS A 116 -7.59 -0.53 -9.69
N LEU A 117 -6.79 -1.56 -9.38
CA LEU A 117 -7.32 -2.93 -9.26
C LEU A 117 -8.23 -3.09 -8.05
N CYS A 118 -7.90 -2.41 -6.94
CA CYS A 118 -8.76 -2.37 -5.77
C CYS A 118 -10.12 -1.72 -6.08
N VAL A 119 -10.13 -0.58 -6.79
CA VAL A 119 -11.35 0.10 -7.25
C VAL A 119 -12.21 -0.85 -8.08
N LYS A 120 -11.65 -1.51 -9.11
CA LYS A 120 -12.37 -2.48 -9.93
C LYS A 120 -12.96 -3.63 -9.09
N ARG A 121 -12.20 -4.11 -8.11
CA ARG A 121 -12.66 -5.20 -7.24
C ARG A 121 -13.77 -4.79 -6.30
N ILE A 122 -13.73 -3.57 -5.74
CA ILE A 122 -14.82 -3.03 -4.93
C ILE A 122 -16.10 -2.93 -5.78
N GLU A 123 -16.00 -2.41 -7.00
CA GLU A 123 -17.15 -2.33 -7.94
C GLU A 123 -17.73 -3.69 -8.27
N GLU A 124 -16.85 -4.66 -8.57
CA GLU A 124 -17.25 -6.04 -8.87
C GLU A 124 -18.00 -6.66 -7.70
N TYR A 125 -17.42 -6.59 -6.48
CA TYR A 125 -18.03 -7.18 -5.30
C TYR A 125 -19.34 -6.49 -4.92
N LEU A 126 -19.41 -5.17 -5.04
CA LEU A 126 -20.61 -4.42 -4.73
C LEU A 126 -21.78 -4.83 -5.64
N ARG A 127 -21.55 -4.95 -6.96
CA ARG A 127 -22.56 -5.42 -7.91
C ARG A 127 -22.96 -6.88 -7.69
N LYS A 128 -21.95 -7.74 -7.54
CA LYS A 128 -22.15 -9.18 -7.35
C LYS A 128 -22.89 -9.49 -6.06
N CYS A 129 -22.46 -8.90 -4.93
CA CYS A 129 -23.06 -9.15 -3.63
C CYS A 129 -24.45 -8.54 -3.53
N LYS A 130 -24.70 -7.35 -4.12
CA LYS A 130 -26.06 -6.79 -4.19
C LYS A 130 -27.03 -7.76 -4.88
N LYS A 131 -26.64 -8.34 -6.02
CA LYS A 131 -27.46 -9.32 -6.74
C LYS A 131 -27.63 -10.62 -5.92
N LEU A 132 -26.53 -11.12 -5.37
CA LEU A 132 -26.51 -12.39 -4.64
C LEU A 132 -27.36 -12.35 -3.35
N TYR A 133 -27.34 -11.22 -2.64
CA TYR A 133 -28.00 -11.04 -1.35
C TYR A 133 -29.35 -10.32 -1.44
N ASN A 134 -29.81 -10.00 -2.65
CA ASN A 134 -31.00 -9.18 -2.89
C ASN A 134 -31.01 -7.89 -2.05
N GLY A 135 -29.86 -7.16 -2.05
CA GLY A 135 -29.58 -5.98 -1.22
C GLY A 135 -28.25 -6.13 -0.49
N GLY A 136 -28.29 -6.25 0.84
CA GLY A 136 -27.13 -6.49 1.68
C GLY A 136 -26.42 -5.23 2.17
N TYR A 137 -25.31 -5.42 2.88
CA TYR A 137 -24.58 -4.40 3.60
C TYR A 137 -23.09 -4.45 3.28
N ILE A 138 -22.44 -3.28 3.34
CA ILE A 138 -21.00 -3.16 3.29
C ILE A 138 -20.50 -2.63 4.63
N LEU A 139 -19.59 -3.38 5.26
CA LEU A 139 -18.84 -2.95 6.43
C LEU A 139 -17.51 -2.38 5.95
N LYS A 140 -17.25 -1.11 6.25
CA LYS A 140 -15.95 -0.48 6.09
C LYS A 140 -15.35 -0.20 7.46
N MET A 141 -14.08 -0.59 7.67
CA MET A 141 -13.31 -0.31 8.88
C MET A 141 -11.96 0.32 8.51
N ASP A 142 -11.47 1.21 9.35
CA ASP A 142 -10.19 1.90 9.22
C ASP A 142 -9.40 1.72 10.52
N ILE A 143 -8.11 1.38 10.44
CA ILE A 143 -7.26 1.16 11.61
C ILE A 143 -6.66 2.48 12.09
N LYS A 144 -6.79 2.75 13.39
CA LYS A 144 -6.34 4.00 14.00
C LYS A 144 -4.82 4.12 13.98
N LYS A 145 -4.29 5.20 13.36
CA LYS A 145 -2.84 5.50 13.33
C LYS A 145 -1.99 4.27 12.99
N PHE A 146 -2.37 3.50 11.97
CA PHE A 146 -1.87 2.16 11.70
C PHE A 146 -0.34 2.03 11.81
N PHE A 147 0.44 2.76 10.98
CA PHE A 147 1.91 2.67 11.00
C PHE A 147 2.53 2.96 12.39
N PRO A 148 2.18 4.07 13.07
CA PRO A 148 2.68 4.35 14.41
C PRO A 148 2.22 3.35 15.49
N SER A 149 1.17 2.57 15.23
CA SER A 149 0.60 1.63 16.22
C SER A 149 1.11 0.20 16.05
N ILE A 150 1.94 -0.09 15.06
CA ILE A 150 2.51 -1.44 14.86
C ILE A 150 3.45 -1.75 16.02
N ASN A 151 3.18 -2.85 16.73
CA ASN A 151 4.02 -3.34 17.81
C ASN A 151 5.22 -4.11 17.24
N HIS A 152 6.44 -3.71 17.63
CA HIS A 152 7.68 -4.28 17.15
C HIS A 152 7.84 -5.76 17.53
N ASP A 153 7.53 -6.13 18.78
CA ASP A 153 7.71 -7.51 19.25
C ASP A 153 6.79 -8.47 18.51
N ILE A 154 5.54 -8.06 18.26
CA ILE A 154 4.59 -8.84 17.48
C ILE A 154 5.09 -8.96 16.03
N LEU A 155 5.55 -7.86 15.42
CA LEU A 155 6.09 -7.90 14.04
C LEU A 155 7.29 -8.85 13.95
N LYS A 156 8.26 -8.72 14.87
CA LYS A 156 9.42 -9.61 14.97
C LYS A 156 9.02 -11.07 15.15
N SER A 157 8.02 -11.34 16.00
CA SER A 157 7.52 -12.70 16.21
C SER A 157 6.89 -13.29 14.94
N ILE A 158 6.13 -12.48 14.17
CA ILE A 158 5.53 -12.89 12.89
C ILE A 158 6.62 -13.22 11.87
N LEU A 159 7.67 -12.40 11.77
CA LEU A 159 8.81 -12.64 10.87
C LEU A 159 9.53 -13.96 11.24
N ARG A 160 9.80 -14.20 12.54
CA ARG A 160 10.45 -15.40 13.06
C ARG A 160 9.63 -16.69 12.87
N LYS A 161 8.31 -16.60 12.69
CA LYS A 161 7.50 -17.78 12.35
C LYS A 161 7.97 -18.40 11.02
N LYS A 162 8.38 -17.60 10.05
CA LYS A 162 8.71 -18.06 8.68
C LYS A 162 10.19 -18.01 8.35
N ILE A 163 10.90 -16.98 8.77
CA ILE A 163 12.34 -16.78 8.54
C ILE A 163 13.11 -17.42 9.67
N LYS A 164 14.11 -18.28 9.32
CA LYS A 164 14.99 -18.99 10.25
C LYS A 164 16.47 -18.68 10.02
N ASP A 165 16.75 -17.64 9.25
CA ASP A 165 18.08 -17.11 8.97
C ASP A 165 18.39 -16.00 9.97
N GLU A 166 19.29 -16.27 10.94
CA GLU A 166 19.60 -15.33 12.02
C GLU A 166 20.22 -14.02 11.48
N ARG A 167 21.08 -14.10 10.46
CA ARG A 167 21.65 -12.88 9.86
C ARG A 167 20.58 -11.99 9.24
N MET A 168 19.57 -12.62 8.61
CA MET A 168 18.41 -11.91 8.09
C MET A 168 17.60 -11.30 9.23
N LEU A 169 17.33 -12.05 10.28
CA LEU A 169 16.55 -11.56 11.43
C LEU A 169 17.23 -10.37 12.12
N ASN A 170 18.56 -10.44 12.28
CA ASN A 170 19.32 -9.35 12.90
C ASN A 170 19.17 -8.02 12.13
N ILE A 171 19.29 -8.04 10.80
CA ILE A 171 19.14 -6.82 10.02
C ILE A 171 17.66 -6.33 10.00
N LEU A 172 16.69 -7.25 10.03
CA LEU A 172 15.27 -6.87 10.13
C LEU A 172 14.97 -6.20 11.47
N ASP A 173 15.46 -6.77 12.58
CA ASP A 173 15.31 -6.19 13.91
C ASP A 173 15.95 -4.80 13.99
N LEU A 174 17.16 -4.65 13.46
CA LEU A 174 17.85 -3.36 13.41
C LEU A 174 17.04 -2.29 12.65
N ILE A 175 16.45 -2.65 11.52
CA ILE A 175 15.60 -1.73 10.74
C ILE A 175 14.28 -1.43 11.47
N ILE A 176 13.67 -2.42 12.10
CA ILE A 176 12.42 -2.24 12.85
C ILE A 176 12.69 -1.30 14.04
N ASP A 177 13.71 -1.56 14.83
CA ASP A 177 14.05 -0.78 16.04
C ASP A 177 14.48 0.65 15.72
N SER A 178 15.10 0.88 14.54
CA SER A 178 15.48 2.23 14.11
C SER A 178 14.30 3.18 13.92
N ASN A 179 13.08 2.67 13.88
CA ASN A 179 11.88 3.49 13.70
C ASN A 179 11.41 4.20 15.00
N GLY A 180 11.86 3.79 16.16
CA GLY A 180 11.28 4.20 17.45
C GLY A 180 9.94 3.47 17.69
N ASN A 181 8.88 4.18 18.01
CA ASN A 181 7.57 3.57 18.18
C ASN A 181 6.86 3.36 16.83
N GLY A 182 6.42 2.15 16.56
CA GLY A 182 5.74 1.78 15.33
C GLY A 182 6.65 1.78 14.10
N LEU A 183 6.08 2.03 12.92
CA LEU A 183 6.81 2.11 11.66
C LEU A 183 6.76 3.53 11.08
N ASN A 184 7.88 3.98 10.54
CA ASN A 184 7.99 5.30 9.94
C ASN A 184 7.32 5.38 8.57
N ILE A 185 6.53 6.43 8.36
CA ILE A 185 6.05 6.81 7.02
C ILE A 185 7.24 7.38 6.26
N GLY A 186 7.65 6.71 5.18
CA GLY A 186 8.80 7.11 4.36
C GLY A 186 9.82 6.01 4.12
N ASN A 187 9.85 4.98 4.97
CA ASN A 187 10.64 3.77 4.75
C ASN A 187 9.96 2.83 3.74
N SER A 188 10.71 2.30 2.77
CA SER A 188 10.20 1.30 1.84
C SER A 188 9.86 -0.02 2.55
N THR A 189 10.62 -0.38 3.58
CA THR A 189 10.38 -1.57 4.42
C THR A 189 9.10 -1.48 5.23
N SER A 190 8.67 -0.28 5.64
CA SER A 190 7.43 -0.12 6.40
C SER A 190 6.19 -0.62 5.66
N GLN A 191 6.17 -0.51 4.33
CA GLN A 191 5.06 -0.98 3.51
C GLN A 191 4.94 -2.51 3.49
N ILE A 192 6.06 -3.21 3.34
CA ILE A 192 6.04 -4.68 3.35
C ILE A 192 5.80 -5.20 4.77
N PHE A 193 6.40 -4.61 5.80
CA PHE A 193 6.16 -4.97 7.19
C PHE A 193 4.69 -4.80 7.58
N SER A 194 4.04 -3.71 7.16
CA SER A 194 2.63 -3.47 7.43
C SER A 194 1.73 -4.51 6.76
N ASN A 195 2.06 -4.95 5.55
CA ASN A 195 1.35 -6.03 4.87
C ASN A 195 1.56 -7.39 5.54
N ILE A 196 2.78 -7.70 5.98
CA ILE A 196 3.09 -8.92 6.74
C ILE A 196 2.30 -8.92 8.06
N TYR A 197 2.27 -7.81 8.76
CA TYR A 197 1.56 -7.66 10.04
C TYR A 197 0.06 -7.90 9.91
N LEU A 198 -0.59 -7.25 8.91
CA LEU A 198 -2.03 -7.40 8.67
C LEU A 198 -2.39 -8.69 7.93
N ASN A 199 -1.43 -9.43 7.38
CA ASN A 199 -1.71 -10.73 6.82
C ASN A 199 -2.24 -11.71 7.89
N GLU A 200 -1.86 -11.58 9.17
CA GLU A 200 -2.44 -12.36 10.26
C GLU A 200 -3.96 -12.12 10.35
N LEU A 201 -4.40 -10.87 10.26
CA LEU A 201 -5.82 -10.52 10.19
C LEU A 201 -6.48 -11.06 8.92
N ASP A 202 -5.83 -10.92 7.77
CA ASP A 202 -6.37 -11.38 6.49
C ASP A 202 -6.65 -12.89 6.50
N GLN A 203 -5.72 -13.66 7.06
CA GLN A 203 -5.89 -15.12 7.22
C GLN A 203 -7.03 -15.45 8.18
N TYR A 204 -7.13 -14.76 9.32
CA TYR A 204 -8.24 -14.90 10.26
C TYR A 204 -9.59 -14.59 9.60
N VAL A 205 -9.71 -13.49 8.88
CA VAL A 205 -10.94 -13.10 8.19
C VAL A 205 -11.35 -14.13 7.13
N LYS A 206 -10.38 -14.68 6.39
CA LYS A 206 -10.67 -15.63 5.30
C LYS A 206 -10.89 -17.05 5.79
N ARG A 207 -10.15 -17.53 6.81
CA ARG A 207 -10.14 -18.92 7.22
C ARG A 207 -11.01 -19.20 8.43
N ASP A 208 -10.98 -18.32 9.44
CA ASP A 208 -11.69 -18.54 10.71
C ASP A 208 -13.11 -17.97 10.65
N ILE A 209 -13.27 -16.67 10.33
CA ILE A 209 -14.60 -16.07 10.15
C ILE A 209 -15.20 -16.38 8.76
N LYS A 210 -14.43 -16.93 7.83
CA LYS A 210 -14.88 -17.38 6.50
C LYS A 210 -15.60 -16.30 5.68
N CYS A 211 -15.21 -15.03 5.84
CA CYS A 211 -15.77 -13.95 5.06
C CYS A 211 -15.29 -14.04 3.60
N ARG A 212 -16.19 -14.49 2.71
CA ARG A 212 -15.86 -14.72 1.28
C ARG A 212 -15.50 -13.44 0.57
N TYR A 213 -16.28 -12.37 0.76
CA TYR A 213 -16.16 -11.09 0.05
C TYR A 213 -15.50 -10.05 0.96
N TYR A 214 -14.19 -10.16 1.08
CA TYR A 214 -13.33 -9.31 1.89
C TYR A 214 -12.21 -8.72 1.03
N ILE A 215 -12.00 -7.41 1.12
CA ILE A 215 -10.94 -6.67 0.43
C ILE A 215 -10.17 -5.86 1.47
N ARG A 216 -8.84 -5.78 1.34
CA ARG A 216 -7.99 -4.88 2.11
C ARG A 216 -7.18 -3.96 1.21
N TYR A 217 -7.16 -2.67 1.55
CA TYR A 217 -6.26 -1.69 0.96
C TYR A 217 -5.51 -0.96 2.08
N ALA A 218 -4.25 -1.35 2.36
CA ALA A 218 -3.49 -0.92 3.54
C ALA A 218 -4.27 -1.16 4.84
N ASP A 219 -4.68 -0.08 5.52
CA ASP A 219 -5.47 -0.05 6.75
C ASP A 219 -7.00 0.01 6.52
N ASP A 220 -7.46 0.20 5.28
CA ASP A 220 -8.88 0.16 4.92
C ASP A 220 -9.34 -1.29 4.66
N LEU A 221 -10.35 -1.75 5.41
CA LEU A 221 -10.98 -3.07 5.30
C LEU A 221 -12.39 -2.94 4.75
N PHE A 222 -12.76 -3.79 3.80
CA PHE A 222 -14.10 -3.82 3.18
C PHE A 222 -14.67 -5.23 3.22
N LEU A 223 -15.81 -5.42 3.88
CA LEU A 223 -16.52 -6.69 3.96
C LEU A 223 -17.95 -6.52 3.41
N PHE A 224 -18.35 -7.42 2.53
CA PHE A 224 -19.68 -7.41 1.91
C PHE A 224 -20.52 -8.50 2.55
N CYS A 225 -21.61 -8.09 3.19
CA CYS A 225 -22.43 -8.92 4.06
C CYS A 225 -23.87 -8.98 3.54
N TYR A 226 -24.54 -10.11 3.71
CA TYR A 226 -25.95 -10.25 3.33
C TYR A 226 -26.89 -9.58 4.33
N ASP A 227 -26.49 -9.43 5.60
CA ASP A 227 -27.30 -8.92 6.70
C ASP A 227 -26.47 -7.96 7.56
N ARG A 228 -27.18 -7.03 8.23
CA ARG A 228 -26.59 -6.05 9.15
C ARG A 228 -26.03 -6.70 10.41
N ASN A 229 -26.65 -7.77 10.90
CA ASN A 229 -26.19 -8.48 12.09
C ASN A 229 -24.88 -9.22 11.82
N ILE A 230 -24.74 -9.80 10.63
CA ILE A 230 -23.48 -10.39 10.17
C ILE A 230 -22.38 -9.32 10.04
N ALA A 231 -22.70 -8.14 9.55
CA ALA A 231 -21.74 -7.05 9.51
C ALA A 231 -21.28 -6.63 10.92
N LYS A 232 -22.19 -6.57 11.89
CA LYS A 232 -21.87 -6.33 13.31
C LYS A 232 -21.05 -7.47 13.91
N TYR A 233 -21.38 -8.71 13.61
CA TYR A 233 -20.62 -9.88 14.05
C TYR A 233 -19.17 -9.85 13.53
N TYR A 234 -18.98 -9.60 12.23
CA TYR A 234 -17.65 -9.47 11.64
C TYR A 234 -16.87 -8.32 12.26
N ARG A 235 -17.51 -7.17 12.48
CA ARG A 235 -16.90 -6.04 13.17
C ARG A 235 -16.35 -6.46 14.53
N ASN A 236 -17.20 -7.05 15.37
CA ASN A 236 -16.81 -7.42 16.74
C ASN A 236 -15.64 -8.43 16.74
N LYS A 237 -15.68 -9.43 15.84
CA LYS A 237 -14.60 -10.42 15.69
C LYS A 237 -13.29 -9.81 15.20
N ILE A 238 -13.35 -8.86 14.29
CA ILE A 238 -12.16 -8.15 13.80
C ILE A 238 -11.62 -7.23 14.90
N ASP A 239 -12.45 -6.48 15.61
CA ASP A 239 -12.03 -5.62 16.71
C ASP A 239 -11.37 -6.43 17.83
N GLU A 240 -11.95 -7.57 18.22
CA GLU A 240 -11.38 -8.51 19.18
C GLU A 240 -10.00 -9.02 18.74
N PHE A 241 -9.86 -9.46 17.49
CA PHE A 241 -8.59 -9.96 16.93
C PHE A 241 -7.53 -8.87 16.89
N LEU A 242 -7.88 -7.67 16.40
CA LEU A 242 -6.97 -6.52 16.34
C LEU A 242 -6.45 -6.14 17.72
N ASP A 243 -7.32 -6.05 18.72
CA ASP A 243 -6.93 -5.67 20.08
C ASP A 243 -6.09 -6.76 20.76
N THR A 244 -6.54 -8.02 20.72
CA THR A 244 -5.89 -9.12 21.45
C THR A 244 -4.60 -9.59 20.80
N ARG A 245 -4.59 -9.77 19.47
CA ARG A 245 -3.49 -10.39 18.74
C ARG A 245 -2.50 -9.38 18.15
N LEU A 246 -2.98 -8.23 17.68
CA LEU A 246 -2.16 -7.27 16.97
C LEU A 246 -1.97 -5.94 17.73
N LYS A 247 -2.59 -5.77 18.89
CA LYS A 247 -2.53 -4.53 19.68
C LYS A 247 -2.89 -3.28 18.85
N LEU A 248 -3.85 -3.44 17.93
CA LEU A 248 -4.37 -2.39 17.06
C LEU A 248 -5.81 -2.06 17.43
N LYS A 249 -6.25 -0.85 17.11
CA LYS A 249 -7.65 -0.40 17.34
C LYS A 249 -8.22 0.17 16.06
N THR A 250 -9.51 -0.02 15.83
CA THR A 250 -10.22 0.63 14.74
C THR A 250 -10.56 2.07 15.09
N HIS A 251 -10.70 2.92 14.06
CA HIS A 251 -11.02 4.34 14.23
C HIS A 251 -12.39 4.69 13.65
N LYS A 252 -12.60 4.36 12.37
CA LYS A 252 -13.83 4.66 11.64
C LYS A 252 -14.46 3.36 11.18
N VAL A 253 -15.67 3.10 11.66
CA VAL A 253 -16.45 1.94 11.28
C VAL A 253 -17.76 2.42 10.67
N GLN A 254 -18.09 1.92 9.48
CA GLN A 254 -19.32 2.25 8.76
C GLN A 254 -19.99 0.96 8.30
N ILE A 255 -21.29 0.84 8.56
CA ILE A 255 -22.14 -0.23 8.04
C ILE A 255 -23.23 0.43 7.22
N ASN A 256 -23.11 0.36 5.92
CA ASN A 256 -24.04 0.97 4.97
C ASN A 256 -24.78 -0.12 4.20
N THR A 257 -25.98 0.17 3.70
CA THR A 257 -26.60 -0.66 2.66
C THR A 257 -25.76 -0.61 1.39
N MET A 258 -25.79 -1.66 0.59
CA MET A 258 -25.07 -1.65 -0.70
C MET A 258 -25.60 -0.57 -1.65
N ASP A 259 -26.87 -0.20 -1.55
CA ASP A 259 -27.45 0.90 -2.35
C ASP A 259 -26.90 2.27 -1.98
N TYR A 260 -26.68 2.52 -0.70
CA TYR A 260 -25.96 3.72 -0.26
C TYR A 260 -24.50 3.69 -0.72
N GLY A 261 -23.90 2.50 -0.71
CA GLY A 261 -22.52 2.27 -1.14
C GLY A 261 -21.48 2.67 -0.10
N VAL A 262 -20.25 2.88 -0.57
CA VAL A 262 -19.09 3.17 0.28
C VAL A 262 -18.20 4.26 -0.31
N ILE A 263 -17.66 5.12 0.56
CA ILE A 263 -16.67 6.13 0.20
C ILE A 263 -15.28 5.58 0.56
N ALA A 264 -14.44 5.39 -0.46
CA ALA A 264 -13.08 4.89 -0.31
C ALA A 264 -12.17 5.32 -1.46
N LEU A 265 -10.86 5.31 -1.25
CA LEU A 265 -9.82 5.50 -2.29
C LEU A 265 -10.02 6.75 -3.18
N GLY A 266 -10.75 7.73 -2.71
CA GLY A 266 -11.06 8.94 -3.47
C GLY A 266 -12.35 8.89 -4.29
N PHE A 267 -13.15 7.82 -4.14
CA PHE A 267 -14.38 7.58 -4.88
C PHE A 267 -15.56 7.31 -3.94
N HIS A 268 -16.77 7.51 -4.47
CA HIS A 268 -18.01 7.01 -3.89
C HIS A 268 -18.51 5.89 -4.80
N PHE A 269 -18.53 4.68 -4.27
CA PHE A 269 -18.96 3.47 -4.96
C PHE A 269 -20.42 3.18 -4.67
N ARG A 270 -21.22 2.98 -5.71
CA ARG A 270 -22.58 2.45 -5.66
C ARG A 270 -22.73 1.31 -6.67
N PRO A 271 -23.68 0.39 -6.53
CA PRO A 271 -23.86 -0.71 -7.48
C PRO A 271 -24.05 -0.26 -8.93
N GLN A 272 -24.73 0.89 -9.10
CA GLN A 272 -25.07 1.43 -10.40
C GLN A 272 -23.93 2.26 -11.02
N TYR A 273 -23.13 2.93 -10.19
CA TYR A 273 -22.07 3.83 -10.64
C TYR A 273 -21.00 4.06 -9.58
N THR A 274 -19.84 4.50 -10.02
CA THR A 274 -18.76 5.00 -9.18
C THR A 274 -18.45 6.44 -9.55
N ARG A 275 -18.39 7.34 -8.58
CA ARG A 275 -18.11 8.78 -8.75
C ARG A 275 -16.82 9.18 -8.05
N TRP A 276 -16.10 10.12 -8.62
CA TRP A 276 -15.03 10.81 -7.92
C TRP A 276 -15.60 11.68 -6.79
N LEU A 277 -14.86 11.76 -5.70
CA LEU A 277 -15.21 12.73 -4.66
C LEU A 277 -14.96 14.16 -5.15
N ARG A 278 -15.91 15.05 -4.86
CA ARG A 278 -15.86 16.46 -5.28
C ARG A 278 -14.53 17.15 -4.95
N LYS A 279 -13.91 16.82 -3.81
CA LYS A 279 -12.58 17.31 -3.44
C LYS A 279 -11.49 16.95 -4.45
N ASN A 280 -11.56 15.74 -5.04
CA ASN A 280 -10.58 15.29 -6.03
C ASN A 280 -10.83 15.96 -7.38
N ILE A 281 -12.09 16.18 -7.75
CA ILE A 281 -12.48 16.96 -8.94
C ILE A 281 -11.96 18.39 -8.81
N ASN A 282 -12.21 19.04 -7.65
CA ASN A 282 -11.75 20.41 -7.41
C ASN A 282 -10.22 20.52 -7.39
N LYS A 283 -9.55 19.49 -6.84
CA LYS A 283 -8.08 19.44 -6.89
C LYS A 283 -7.59 19.26 -8.33
N ALA A 284 -8.26 18.43 -9.12
CA ALA A 284 -7.94 18.25 -10.52
C ALA A 284 -8.09 19.56 -11.32
N ARG A 285 -9.13 20.35 -11.10
CA ARG A 285 -9.38 21.63 -11.77
C ARG A 285 -8.37 22.75 -11.43
N LYS A 286 -7.65 22.65 -10.30
CA LYS A 286 -6.64 23.63 -9.86
C LYS A 286 -5.25 23.42 -10.47
N TYR A 287 -5.02 22.35 -11.21
CA TYR A 287 -3.73 22.08 -11.82
C TYR A 287 -3.66 22.73 -13.20
N ASP A 288 -3.03 23.89 -13.31
CA ASP A 288 -2.81 24.62 -14.57
C ASP A 288 -1.74 24.02 -15.50
N LYS A 289 -1.06 22.95 -15.06
CA LYS A 289 -0.01 22.33 -15.84
C LYS A 289 -0.54 21.12 -16.61
N PHE A 290 -0.72 21.29 -17.89
CA PHE A 290 -1.20 20.31 -18.86
C PHE A 290 -0.49 18.95 -18.78
N GLU A 291 0.83 18.90 -18.62
CA GLU A 291 1.60 17.67 -18.51
C GLU A 291 1.24 16.80 -17.28
N ASP A 292 0.94 17.42 -16.14
CA ASP A 292 0.49 16.70 -14.93
C ASP A 292 -0.91 16.09 -15.11
N TYR A 293 -1.75 16.72 -15.93
CA TYR A 293 -3.07 16.23 -16.30
C TYR A 293 -3.02 15.07 -17.27
N LYS A 294 -2.21 15.18 -18.31
CA LYS A 294 -2.01 14.14 -19.33
C LYS A 294 -1.66 12.80 -18.72
N GLY A 295 -0.67 12.74 -17.84
CA GLY A 295 -0.26 11.51 -17.17
C GLY A 295 -1.33 10.93 -16.22
N ARG A 296 -2.22 11.78 -15.66
CA ARG A 296 -3.33 11.33 -14.81
C ARG A 296 -4.50 10.80 -15.63
N ILE A 297 -4.88 11.48 -16.71
CA ILE A 297 -5.94 11.03 -17.61
C ILE A 297 -5.56 9.71 -18.30
N LEU A 298 -4.33 9.57 -18.77
CA LEU A 298 -3.85 8.32 -19.39
C LEU A 298 -3.90 7.15 -18.40
N ARG A 299 -3.51 7.36 -17.15
CA ARG A 299 -3.64 6.35 -16.08
C ARG A 299 -5.09 6.02 -15.77
N LEU A 300 -5.95 7.04 -15.73
CA LEU A 300 -7.39 6.88 -15.51
C LEU A 300 -8.05 6.09 -16.64
N ASN A 301 -7.73 6.37 -17.90
CA ASN A 301 -8.30 5.67 -19.06
C ASN A 301 -8.17 4.14 -18.99
N ASN A 302 -7.09 3.65 -18.37
CA ASN A 302 -6.83 2.21 -18.26
C ASN A 302 -7.55 1.52 -17.08
N SER A 303 -8.08 2.31 -16.15
CA SER A 303 -8.62 1.80 -14.87
C SER A 303 -10.07 2.13 -14.61
N LEU A 304 -10.69 3.00 -15.41
CA LEU A 304 -12.05 3.47 -15.17
C LEU A 304 -13.11 2.46 -15.59
N SER A 305 -14.14 2.30 -14.75
CA SER A 305 -15.41 1.68 -15.16
C SER A 305 -16.15 2.56 -16.18
N ALA A 306 -17.16 2.01 -16.86
CA ALA A 306 -17.93 2.76 -17.84
C ALA A 306 -18.56 4.05 -17.27
N SER A 307 -19.06 4.00 -16.04
CA SER A 307 -19.66 5.18 -15.38
C SER A 307 -18.61 6.25 -15.04
N MET A 308 -17.41 5.83 -14.61
CA MET A 308 -16.30 6.75 -14.33
C MET A 308 -15.78 7.41 -15.61
N LYS A 309 -15.75 6.66 -16.74
CA LYS A 309 -15.37 7.22 -18.05
C LYS A 309 -16.37 8.28 -18.50
N ALA A 310 -17.69 8.05 -18.32
CA ALA A 310 -18.72 9.03 -18.62
C ALA A 310 -18.58 10.30 -17.78
N GLU A 311 -18.32 10.18 -16.47
CA GLU A 311 -18.07 11.33 -15.59
C GLU A 311 -16.77 12.07 -15.97
N THR A 312 -15.72 11.33 -16.34
CA THR A 312 -14.46 11.91 -16.81
C THR A 312 -14.69 12.70 -18.11
N MET A 313 -15.49 12.15 -19.04
CA MET A 313 -15.90 12.84 -20.27
C MET A 313 -16.65 14.16 -19.98
N PHE A 314 -17.61 14.13 -19.06
CA PHE A 314 -18.34 15.33 -18.68
C PHE A 314 -17.45 16.42 -18.05
N LEU A 315 -16.49 16.01 -17.22
CA LEU A 315 -15.64 16.94 -16.50
C LEU A 315 -14.49 17.51 -17.34
N PHE A 316 -14.01 16.76 -18.34
CA PHE A 316 -12.79 17.06 -19.09
C PHE A 316 -13.01 17.08 -20.61
N GLY A 317 -14.26 17.00 -21.09
CA GLY A 317 -14.58 16.89 -22.52
C GLY A 317 -14.12 18.05 -23.39
N ASN A 318 -13.80 19.21 -22.80
CA ASN A 318 -13.35 20.42 -23.48
C ASN A 318 -11.87 20.74 -23.19
N MET A 319 -11.05 19.78 -22.76
CA MET A 319 -9.63 20.01 -22.52
C MET A 319 -8.85 19.98 -23.83
N GLU A 320 -8.07 21.04 -24.10
CA GLU A 320 -7.18 21.10 -25.24
C GLU A 320 -6.22 19.88 -25.27
N GLY A 321 -6.01 19.33 -26.46
CA GLY A 321 -5.12 18.17 -26.69
C GLY A 321 -5.71 16.82 -26.30
N PHE A 322 -7.00 16.74 -25.94
CA PHE A 322 -7.68 15.48 -25.68
C PHE A 322 -9.02 15.41 -26.40
N GLU A 323 -9.25 14.30 -27.10
CA GLU A 323 -10.52 13.98 -27.71
C GLU A 323 -11.10 12.69 -27.12
N TRP A 324 -12.42 12.71 -26.85
CA TRP A 324 -13.11 11.51 -26.42
C TRP A 324 -13.42 10.58 -27.58
N ASN A 325 -12.75 9.44 -27.63
CA ASN A 325 -13.05 8.44 -28.62
C ASN A 325 -14.22 7.56 -28.17
N LYS A 326 -15.41 7.78 -28.76
CA LYS A 326 -16.65 7.04 -28.45
C LYS A 326 -16.51 5.54 -28.68
N LYS A 327 -15.81 5.12 -29.74
CA LYS A 327 -15.60 3.70 -30.11
C LYS A 327 -14.71 2.96 -29.12
N LYS A 328 -13.66 3.62 -28.63
CA LYS A 328 -12.70 3.05 -27.65
C LYS A 328 -13.09 3.35 -26.20
N GLN A 329 -14.11 4.17 -25.97
CA GLN A 329 -14.53 4.66 -24.64
C GLN A 329 -13.36 5.17 -23.79
N LYS A 330 -12.48 5.99 -24.36
CA LYS A 330 -11.32 6.60 -23.69
C LYS A 330 -10.93 7.92 -24.35
N TYR A 331 -10.23 8.77 -23.59
CA TYR A 331 -9.55 9.93 -24.15
C TYR A 331 -8.33 9.52 -24.96
N LEU A 332 -8.19 10.08 -26.14
CA LEU A 332 -6.98 10.01 -26.94
C LEU A 332 -6.30 11.37 -26.89
N PHE A 333 -4.98 11.36 -26.87
CA PHE A 333 -4.18 12.55 -27.07
C PHE A 333 -4.13 12.84 -28.58
N ILE A 334 -4.42 14.08 -28.96
CA ILE A 334 -4.38 14.58 -30.33
C ILE A 334 -2.98 15.09 -30.60
#